data_8c1a3867a3ed72b739273f2d710a200e
#
_entry.id   8c1a3867a3ed72b739273f2d710a200e
#
_cell.length_a   1.000
_cell.length_b   1.000
_cell.length_c   1.000
_cell.angle_alpha   90.00
_cell.angle_beta   90.00
_cell.angle_gamma   90.00
#
_symmetry.space_group_name_H-M   'P 1'
#
loop_
_entity.id
_entity.type
_entity.pdbx_description
1 polymer ?
#
loop_
_entity_poly.entity_id
_entity_poly.type
_entity_poly.pdbx_seq_one_letter_code
_entity_poly.pdbx_strand_id
1 'polypeptide(L)'
;KVVKMLEAFSTKTGKPSVHFFGHTHGYSRGQSRDHKHLWINVASAGGAIDNWGEFEGRDYDEFTVTQDEYGFVMVEIDGNRSDPKFTIKRISQGNNVKSRQNELRDSITIWRLEKKPDAPTVVFPTKNEKILEEFVTLKAGEFSSPLGGAFHAAAHWQVSQTQDFEKLDLDSWKQFENWYYKENRQKEDDLTDEKTKRLQPNTTYYWRVRYRDQNLNWSDWSETASF
;
A
#
# COMPACT_ATOMS: atom_id res chain seq x y z
N LYS A 1 18.42 9.98 -3.88
CA LYS A 1 18.29 11.46 -3.70
C LYS A 1 17.00 11.99 -4.32
N VAL A 2 16.66 11.64 -5.58
CA VAL A 2 15.46 12.13 -6.28
C VAL A 2 14.19 11.74 -5.53
N VAL A 3 14.02 10.47 -5.17
CA VAL A 3 12.85 9.97 -4.45
C VAL A 3 12.59 10.74 -3.17
N LYS A 4 13.60 10.90 -2.31
CA LYS A 4 13.46 11.69 -1.08
C LYS A 4 13.01 13.14 -1.32
N MET A 5 13.37 13.73 -2.47
CA MET A 5 12.89 15.07 -2.84
C MET A 5 11.42 15.06 -3.24
N LEU A 6 10.97 14.02 -3.98
CA LEU A 6 9.57 13.87 -4.38
C LEU A 6 8.68 13.55 -3.18
N GLU A 7 9.14 12.70 -2.28
CA GLU A 7 8.46 12.40 -1.03
C GLU A 7 8.34 13.64 -0.13
N ALA A 8 9.43 14.40 0.01
CA ALA A 8 9.42 15.69 0.73
C ALA A 8 8.47 16.70 0.09
N PHE A 9 8.41 16.77 -1.25
CA PHE A 9 7.43 17.59 -1.96
C PHE A 9 6.00 17.16 -1.61
N SER A 10 5.69 15.86 -1.65
CA SER A 10 4.36 15.36 -1.32
C SER A 10 3.97 15.69 0.13
N THR A 11 4.89 15.49 1.07
CA THR A 11 4.66 15.83 2.48
C THR A 11 4.42 17.33 2.68
N LYS A 12 5.24 18.18 2.05
CA LYS A 12 5.15 19.64 2.19
C LYS A 12 3.88 20.23 1.57
N THR A 13 3.42 19.66 0.47
CA THR A 13 2.34 20.26 -0.35
C THR A 13 1.00 19.54 -0.22
N GLY A 14 0.97 18.33 0.39
CA GLY A 14 -0.19 17.44 0.38
C GLY A 14 -0.53 16.86 -1.00
N LYS A 15 0.27 17.17 -2.04
CA LYS A 15 0.04 16.71 -3.41
C LYS A 15 0.70 15.36 -3.66
N PRO A 16 0.06 14.45 -4.40
CA PRO A 16 0.74 13.23 -4.82
C PRO A 16 1.88 13.53 -5.81
N SER A 17 2.89 12.69 -5.80
CA SER A 17 3.99 12.70 -6.77
C SER A 17 4.19 11.32 -7.38
N VAL A 18 4.80 11.27 -8.55
CA VAL A 18 5.09 10.02 -9.27
C VAL A 18 6.54 10.02 -9.72
N HIS A 19 7.18 8.87 -9.57
CA HIS A 19 8.52 8.61 -10.08
C HIS A 19 8.44 7.53 -11.18
N PHE A 20 8.63 7.93 -12.43
CA PHE A 20 8.83 6.99 -13.52
C PHE A 20 10.30 6.63 -13.62
N PHE A 21 10.60 5.35 -13.66
CA PHE A 21 11.96 4.86 -13.73
C PHE A 21 12.05 3.60 -14.62
N GLY A 22 13.24 3.12 -14.82
CA GLY A 22 13.53 1.92 -15.58
C GLY A 22 14.78 1.24 -15.03
N HIS A 23 15.28 0.28 -15.71
CA HIS A 23 16.45 -0.56 -15.50
C HIS A 23 16.06 -2.04 -15.46
N THR A 24 15.23 -2.46 -14.53
CA THR A 24 14.60 -3.79 -14.57
C THR A 24 13.57 -3.82 -15.67
N HIS A 25 13.74 -4.73 -16.65
CA HIS A 25 12.92 -4.78 -17.84
C HIS A 25 11.58 -5.46 -17.57
N GLY A 26 10.59 -4.67 -17.29
CA GLY A 26 9.23 -5.08 -16.96
C GLY A 26 8.40 -3.87 -16.57
N TYR A 27 7.23 -4.13 -16.05
CA TYR A 27 6.39 -3.13 -15.42
C TYR A 27 6.27 -3.42 -13.93
N SER A 28 6.45 -2.43 -13.10
CA SER A 28 6.12 -2.54 -11.67
C SER A 28 5.46 -1.26 -11.19
N ARG A 29 4.43 -1.41 -10.35
CA ARG A 29 3.78 -0.32 -9.66
C ARG A 29 3.85 -0.53 -8.15
N GLY A 30 4.21 0.54 -7.47
CA GLY A 30 4.27 0.58 -6.02
C GLY A 30 4.01 1.97 -5.49
N GLN A 31 4.09 2.10 -4.17
CA GLN A 31 3.85 3.36 -3.48
C GLN A 31 4.67 3.43 -2.19
N SER A 32 5.10 4.63 -1.83
CA SER A 32 5.74 4.87 -0.54
C SER A 32 4.75 4.71 0.60
N ARG A 33 5.17 4.07 1.71
CA ARG A 33 4.30 3.86 2.87
C ARG A 33 3.85 5.19 3.49
N ASP A 34 4.78 6.08 3.78
CA ASP A 34 4.51 7.27 4.59
C ASP A 34 4.31 8.56 3.78
N HIS A 35 4.38 8.46 2.44
CA HIS A 35 4.28 9.62 1.55
C HIS A 35 3.25 9.36 0.45
N LYS A 36 2.61 10.42 -0.06
CA LYS A 36 1.75 10.34 -1.26
C LYS A 36 2.60 10.25 -2.53
N HIS A 37 3.36 9.16 -2.65
CA HIS A 37 4.31 8.98 -3.74
C HIS A 37 4.15 7.61 -4.40
N LEU A 38 4.06 7.61 -5.72
CA LEU A 38 3.98 6.42 -6.57
C LEU A 38 5.32 6.13 -7.24
N TRP A 39 5.60 4.84 -7.39
CA TRP A 39 6.74 4.28 -8.08
C TRP A 39 6.25 3.51 -9.29
N ILE A 40 6.69 3.88 -10.49
CA ILE A 40 6.27 3.24 -11.74
C ILE A 40 7.51 2.87 -12.55
N ASN A 41 7.81 1.57 -12.63
CA ASN A 41 8.80 1.07 -13.56
C ASN A 41 8.17 0.93 -14.95
N VAL A 42 8.79 1.55 -15.94
CA VAL A 42 8.28 1.59 -17.33
C VAL A 42 9.24 0.96 -18.34
N ALA A 43 10.25 0.23 -17.88
CA ALA A 43 11.32 -0.33 -18.73
C ALA A 43 10.90 -1.59 -19.46
N SER A 44 9.75 -1.57 -20.16
CA SER A 44 9.17 -2.72 -20.83
C SER A 44 8.97 -2.53 -22.35
N ALA A 45 9.67 -1.58 -22.97
CA ALA A 45 9.41 -1.20 -24.35
C ALA A 45 10.31 -1.88 -25.41
N GLY A 46 11.45 -2.46 -25.06
CA GLY A 46 12.36 -2.96 -26.12
C GLY A 46 13.53 -3.84 -25.68
N GLY A 47 13.81 -3.99 -24.41
CA GLY A 47 14.81 -4.93 -23.90
C GLY A 47 14.25 -6.34 -23.70
N ALA A 48 15.10 -7.34 -23.46
CA ALA A 48 14.62 -8.63 -22.97
C ALA A 48 13.91 -8.45 -21.64
N ILE A 49 12.75 -9.11 -21.47
CA ILE A 49 12.00 -9.01 -20.21
C ILE A 49 12.75 -9.77 -19.10
N ASP A 50 12.87 -9.14 -17.95
CA ASP A 50 13.34 -9.78 -16.72
C ASP A 50 12.13 -10.43 -16.03
N ASN A 51 12.13 -11.73 -15.83
CA ASN A 51 10.98 -12.51 -15.38
C ASN A 51 10.73 -12.35 -13.86
N TRP A 52 10.50 -11.12 -13.39
CA TRP A 52 10.31 -10.80 -11.98
C TRP A 52 8.94 -11.20 -11.43
N GLY A 53 7.90 -11.04 -12.25
CA GLY A 53 6.54 -11.38 -11.85
C GLY A 53 6.28 -12.87 -11.76
N GLU A 54 7.23 -13.70 -12.21
CA GLU A 54 7.16 -15.16 -12.14
C GLU A 54 7.79 -15.73 -10.86
N PHE A 55 8.55 -14.94 -10.12
CA PHE A 55 9.18 -15.37 -8.87
C PHE A 55 8.26 -15.12 -7.67
N GLU A 56 8.26 -16.09 -6.76
CA GLU A 56 7.52 -15.98 -5.52
C GLU A 56 8.14 -14.93 -4.60
N GLY A 57 7.28 -14.04 -4.12
CA GLY A 57 7.72 -12.93 -3.28
C GLY A 57 8.07 -11.69 -4.10
N ARG A 58 8.21 -10.61 -3.37
CA ARG A 58 8.59 -9.29 -3.88
C ARG A 58 9.81 -8.79 -3.10
N ASP A 59 10.66 -8.03 -3.74
CA ASP A 59 11.85 -7.49 -3.08
C ASP A 59 11.52 -6.41 -2.04
N TYR A 60 10.43 -5.66 -2.30
CA TYR A 60 10.05 -4.51 -1.50
C TYR A 60 8.54 -4.48 -1.27
N ASP A 61 8.14 -4.18 -0.06
CA ASP A 61 6.72 -4.06 0.34
C ASP A 61 5.97 -2.94 -0.39
N GLU A 62 6.70 -1.98 -0.93
CA GLU A 62 6.17 -0.88 -1.73
C GLU A 62 5.57 -1.34 -3.06
N PHE A 63 6.14 -2.37 -3.70
CA PHE A 63 5.70 -2.83 -5.02
C PHE A 63 4.66 -3.94 -4.90
N THR A 64 3.48 -3.69 -5.41
CA THR A 64 2.32 -4.58 -5.31
C THR A 64 1.86 -5.15 -6.64
N VAL A 65 2.30 -4.58 -7.75
CA VAL A 65 2.00 -5.07 -9.11
C VAL A 65 3.28 -5.18 -9.90
N THR A 66 3.57 -6.38 -10.42
CA THR A 66 4.67 -6.63 -11.35
C THR A 66 4.18 -7.46 -12.53
N GLN A 67 4.56 -7.06 -13.75
CA GLN A 67 4.14 -7.71 -14.98
C GLN A 67 5.31 -7.84 -15.95
N ASP A 68 5.64 -9.08 -16.31
CA ASP A 68 6.74 -9.43 -17.21
C ASP A 68 6.24 -9.44 -18.65
N GLU A 69 5.75 -8.31 -19.11
CA GLU A 69 5.15 -8.13 -20.43
C GLU A 69 5.68 -6.85 -21.09
N TYR A 70 5.79 -6.85 -22.39
CA TYR A 70 6.07 -5.66 -23.19
C TYR A 70 4.88 -4.68 -23.15
N GLY A 71 5.15 -3.41 -23.31
CA GLY A 71 4.11 -2.40 -23.38
C GLY A 71 4.56 -1.02 -22.92
N PHE A 72 3.59 -0.17 -22.60
CA PHE A 72 3.82 1.22 -22.25
C PHE A 72 2.83 1.70 -21.17
N VAL A 73 3.10 2.86 -20.65
CA VAL A 73 2.25 3.53 -19.66
C VAL A 73 1.67 4.80 -20.26
N MET A 74 0.37 5.02 -20.07
CA MET A 74 -0.32 6.27 -20.36
C MET A 74 -0.65 6.99 -19.07
N VAL A 75 -0.47 8.30 -19.06
CA VAL A 75 -0.89 9.16 -17.93
C VAL A 75 -1.94 10.14 -18.45
N GLU A 76 -3.12 10.08 -17.85
CA GLU A 76 -4.20 11.03 -18.11
C GLU A 76 -4.29 12.00 -16.93
N ILE A 77 -4.27 13.28 -17.18
CA ILE A 77 -4.38 14.33 -16.16
C ILE A 77 -5.67 15.10 -16.37
N ASP A 78 -6.55 15.05 -15.37
CA ASP A 78 -7.74 15.90 -15.31
C ASP A 78 -7.46 17.05 -14.35
N GLY A 79 -7.29 18.22 -14.92
CA GLY A 79 -7.01 19.47 -14.19
C GLY A 79 -8.26 20.17 -13.66
N ASN A 80 -9.42 19.52 -13.61
CA ASN A 80 -10.64 20.10 -13.04
C ASN A 80 -10.38 20.61 -11.62
N ARG A 81 -10.65 21.90 -11.38
CA ARG A 81 -10.36 22.52 -10.08
C ARG A 81 -11.14 21.93 -8.90
N SER A 82 -12.33 21.43 -9.16
CA SER A 82 -13.19 20.83 -8.12
C SER A 82 -12.85 19.36 -7.83
N ASP A 83 -12.23 18.67 -8.78
CA ASP A 83 -11.92 17.23 -8.68
C ASP A 83 -10.63 16.88 -9.48
N PRO A 84 -9.49 17.50 -9.15
CA PRO A 84 -8.25 17.25 -9.88
C PRO A 84 -7.74 15.82 -9.59
N LYS A 85 -7.42 15.10 -10.67
CA LYS A 85 -6.93 13.73 -10.61
C LYS A 85 -5.96 13.42 -11.74
N PHE A 86 -5.23 12.34 -11.58
CA PHE A 86 -4.52 11.70 -12.68
C PHE A 86 -4.76 10.19 -12.65
N THR A 87 -4.75 9.59 -13.83
CA THR A 87 -4.85 8.15 -14.00
C THR A 87 -3.62 7.63 -14.71
N ILE A 88 -2.99 6.60 -14.16
CA ILE A 88 -1.90 5.88 -14.79
C ILE A 88 -2.47 4.56 -15.28
N LYS A 89 -2.30 4.29 -16.59
CA LYS A 89 -2.80 3.09 -17.25
C LYS A 89 -1.63 2.30 -17.83
N ARG A 90 -1.52 1.04 -17.47
CA ARG A 90 -0.58 0.09 -18.06
C ARG A 90 -1.23 -0.60 -19.26
N ILE A 91 -0.66 -0.40 -20.44
CA ILE A 91 -1.08 -1.05 -21.68
C ILE A 91 -0.05 -2.10 -22.04
N SER A 92 -0.47 -3.34 -22.23
CA SER A 92 0.40 -4.48 -22.52
C SER A 92 0.20 -5.02 -23.92
N GLN A 93 1.30 -5.43 -24.53
CA GLN A 93 1.38 -6.20 -25.78
C GLN A 93 1.67 -7.68 -25.51
N GLY A 94 1.80 -8.08 -24.24
CA GLY A 94 2.15 -9.42 -23.83
C GLY A 94 3.65 -9.68 -23.84
N ASN A 95 4.01 -10.96 -23.94
CA ASN A 95 5.39 -11.43 -23.98
C ASN A 95 5.52 -12.60 -24.97
N ASN A 96 6.66 -13.30 -24.94
CA ASN A 96 6.92 -14.43 -25.84
C ASN A 96 5.98 -15.64 -25.61
N VAL A 97 5.32 -15.70 -24.44
CA VAL A 97 4.38 -16.78 -24.08
C VAL A 97 2.95 -16.40 -24.40
N LYS A 98 2.58 -15.13 -24.19
CA LYS A 98 1.23 -14.63 -24.37
C LYS A 98 1.22 -13.30 -25.11
N SER A 99 0.72 -13.31 -26.34
CA SER A 99 0.46 -12.09 -27.10
C SER A 99 -0.78 -11.36 -26.60
N ARG A 100 -0.74 -10.03 -26.57
CA ARG A 100 -1.85 -9.13 -26.26
C ARG A 100 -1.93 -8.02 -27.29
N GLN A 101 -3.10 -7.46 -27.48
CA GLN A 101 -3.33 -6.38 -28.44
C GLN A 101 -3.66 -5.08 -27.67
N ASN A 102 -2.63 -4.48 -27.05
CA ASN A 102 -2.81 -3.25 -26.28
C ASN A 102 -3.88 -3.38 -25.18
N GLU A 103 -3.84 -4.47 -24.42
CA GLU A 103 -4.77 -4.66 -23.31
C GLU A 103 -4.44 -3.76 -22.13
N LEU A 104 -5.45 -3.17 -21.52
CA LEU A 104 -5.33 -2.52 -20.21
C LEU A 104 -5.11 -3.59 -19.14
N ARG A 105 -3.95 -3.57 -18.49
CA ARG A 105 -3.54 -4.60 -17.52
C ARG A 105 -3.42 -4.10 -16.10
N ASP A 106 -3.26 -2.81 -15.92
CA ASP A 106 -3.26 -2.16 -14.60
C ASP A 106 -3.72 -0.72 -14.77
N SER A 107 -4.40 -0.20 -13.76
CA SER A 107 -4.84 1.19 -13.73
C SER A 107 -4.95 1.68 -12.29
N ILE A 108 -4.41 2.85 -12.04
CA ILE A 108 -4.56 3.54 -10.77
C ILE A 108 -4.96 4.99 -11.01
N THR A 109 -5.99 5.44 -10.29
CA THR A 109 -6.42 6.84 -10.32
C THR A 109 -6.21 7.45 -8.93
N ILE A 110 -5.53 8.59 -8.88
CA ILE A 110 -5.29 9.34 -7.66
C ILE A 110 -6.00 10.69 -7.75
N TRP A 111 -6.93 10.94 -6.85
CA TRP A 111 -7.57 12.24 -6.65
C TRP A 111 -6.75 13.08 -5.67
N ARG A 112 -6.65 14.34 -5.95
CA ARG A 112 -6.09 15.31 -5.03
C ARG A 112 -7.14 15.76 -4.01
N LEU A 113 -7.64 14.85 -3.23
CA LEU A 113 -8.61 15.16 -2.18
C LEU A 113 -7.89 15.29 -0.82
N GLU A 114 -8.32 16.28 -0.04
CA GLU A 114 -7.75 16.54 1.29
C GLU A 114 -8.40 15.70 2.39
N LYS A 115 -9.56 15.10 2.12
CA LYS A 115 -10.29 14.27 3.07
C LYS A 115 -9.56 12.94 3.27
N LYS A 116 -9.20 12.65 4.49
CA LYS A 116 -8.60 11.39 4.92
C LYS A 116 -9.68 10.43 5.45
N PRO A 117 -9.40 9.11 5.46
CA PRO A 117 -10.26 8.14 6.14
C PRO A 117 -10.41 8.44 7.63
N ASP A 118 -11.47 7.92 8.23
CA ASP A 118 -11.67 7.95 9.66
C ASP A 118 -10.62 7.07 10.36
N ALA A 119 -10.23 7.45 11.58
CA ALA A 119 -9.35 6.62 12.39
C ALA A 119 -10.05 5.28 12.74
N PRO A 120 -9.40 4.13 12.58
CA PRO A 120 -10.01 2.85 12.91
C PRO A 120 -10.31 2.74 14.41
N THR A 121 -11.39 2.04 14.75
CA THR A 121 -11.70 1.71 16.14
C THR A 121 -10.96 0.46 16.57
N VAL A 122 -10.54 0.40 17.84
CA VAL A 122 -9.96 -0.80 18.45
C VAL A 122 -11.08 -1.81 18.74
N VAL A 123 -10.91 -3.05 18.29
CA VAL A 123 -11.86 -4.14 18.55
C VAL A 123 -11.26 -5.18 19.50
N PHE A 124 -10.03 -5.67 19.25
CA PHE A 124 -9.37 -6.67 20.09
C PHE A 124 -7.84 -6.67 19.88
N PRO A 125 -7.03 -6.82 20.94
CA PRO A 125 -7.38 -6.71 22.35
C PRO A 125 -7.81 -5.29 22.73
N THR A 126 -8.73 -5.18 23.68
CA THR A 126 -9.14 -3.89 24.24
C THR A 126 -8.16 -3.43 25.33
N LYS A 127 -8.31 -2.21 25.80
CA LYS A 127 -7.38 -1.61 26.78
C LYS A 127 -7.28 -2.44 28.05
N ASN A 128 -6.04 -2.80 28.44
CA ASN A 128 -5.70 -3.59 29.62
C ASN A 128 -6.27 -5.03 29.61
N GLU A 129 -6.53 -5.58 28.45
CA GLU A 129 -7.00 -6.96 28.34
C GLU A 129 -5.87 -7.93 28.65
N LYS A 130 -6.16 -9.00 29.40
CA LYS A 130 -5.17 -10.04 29.71
C LYS A 130 -5.24 -11.14 28.66
N ILE A 131 -4.14 -11.33 27.96
CA ILE A 131 -3.98 -12.33 26.91
C ILE A 131 -3.04 -13.42 27.41
N LEU A 132 -3.39 -14.68 27.19
CA LEU A 132 -2.59 -15.85 27.58
C LEU A 132 -1.79 -16.42 26.40
N GLU A 133 -2.15 -16.06 25.19
CA GLU A 133 -1.54 -16.55 23.96
C GLU A 133 -0.21 -15.84 23.66
N GLU A 134 0.75 -16.61 23.14
CA GLU A 134 2.03 -16.06 22.65
C GLU A 134 1.91 -15.32 21.31
N PHE A 135 0.82 -15.56 20.58
CA PHE A 135 0.49 -14.92 19.31
C PHE A 135 -0.93 -14.36 19.40
N VAL A 136 -1.07 -13.10 19.17
CA VAL A 136 -2.36 -12.40 19.27
C VAL A 136 -2.78 -11.93 17.88
N THR A 137 -4.05 -12.13 17.53
CA THR A 137 -4.64 -11.49 16.36
C THR A 137 -5.27 -10.18 16.80
N LEU A 138 -4.62 -9.08 16.45
CA LEU A 138 -5.15 -7.73 16.63
C LEU A 138 -6.33 -7.52 15.68
N LYS A 139 -7.40 -6.88 16.12
CA LYS A 139 -8.59 -6.59 15.29
C LYS A 139 -9.00 -5.15 15.46
N ALA A 140 -9.33 -4.51 14.35
CA ALA A 140 -9.87 -3.16 14.30
C ALA A 140 -11.21 -3.14 13.56
N GLY A 141 -11.95 -2.04 13.70
CA GLY A 141 -13.22 -1.85 13.03
C GLY A 141 -13.07 -1.69 11.51
N GLU A 142 -14.19 -1.79 10.82
CA GLU A 142 -14.27 -1.64 9.38
C GLU A 142 -13.73 -0.28 8.90
N PHE A 143 -13.24 -0.25 7.67
CA PHE A 143 -12.81 0.99 7.03
C PHE A 143 -13.98 1.94 6.82
N SER A 144 -13.79 3.21 7.20
CA SER A 144 -14.73 4.29 6.98
C SER A 144 -14.04 5.53 6.41
N SER A 145 -14.73 6.24 5.55
CA SER A 145 -14.23 7.49 4.96
C SER A 145 -15.38 8.45 4.67
N PRO A 146 -15.21 9.75 4.93
CA PRO A 146 -16.16 10.76 4.53
C PRO A 146 -16.17 11.01 3.01
N LEU A 147 -15.29 10.34 2.26
CA LEU A 147 -15.19 10.42 0.82
C LEU A 147 -15.98 9.28 0.18
N GLY A 148 -17.04 9.62 -0.58
CA GLY A 148 -17.78 8.62 -1.35
C GLY A 148 -16.90 7.90 -2.36
N GLY A 149 -16.99 6.56 -2.39
CA GLY A 149 -16.19 5.72 -3.29
C GLY A 149 -14.75 5.47 -2.84
N ALA A 150 -14.37 5.91 -1.64
CA ALA A 150 -13.11 5.49 -1.04
C ALA A 150 -13.19 4.02 -0.60
N PHE A 151 -12.08 3.29 -0.75
CA PHE A 151 -11.97 1.91 -0.28
C PHE A 151 -10.69 1.70 0.54
N HIS A 152 -10.67 0.63 1.33
CA HIS A 152 -9.56 0.25 2.19
C HIS A 152 -8.38 -0.24 1.35
N ALA A 153 -7.38 0.60 1.14
CA ALA A 153 -6.24 0.32 0.28
C ALA A 153 -5.00 -0.19 1.03
N ALA A 154 -4.84 0.17 2.29
CA ALA A 154 -3.77 -0.36 3.13
C ALA A 154 -4.06 -0.21 4.62
N ALA A 155 -3.48 -1.10 5.41
CA ALA A 155 -3.43 -1.01 6.87
C ALA A 155 -1.98 -0.99 7.35
N HIS A 156 -1.73 -0.22 8.41
CA HIS A 156 -0.43 -0.14 9.06
C HIS A 156 -0.60 -0.35 10.56
N TRP A 157 -0.04 -1.44 11.06
CA TRP A 157 -0.14 -1.92 12.43
C TRP A 157 1.18 -1.76 13.14
N GLN A 158 1.14 -1.29 14.38
CA GLN A 158 2.32 -1.17 15.23
C GLN A 158 2.06 -1.78 16.60
N VAL A 159 3.04 -2.53 17.10
CA VAL A 159 3.09 -3.05 18.47
C VAL A 159 4.40 -2.64 19.11
N SER A 160 4.35 -2.21 20.36
CA SER A 160 5.50 -1.76 21.14
C SER A 160 5.32 -2.10 22.62
N GLN A 161 6.40 -2.22 23.37
CA GLN A 161 6.39 -2.31 24.83
C GLN A 161 6.30 -0.93 25.50
N THR A 162 6.34 0.17 24.73
CA THR A 162 6.23 1.54 25.21
C THR A 162 5.18 2.32 24.44
N GLN A 163 4.52 3.27 25.13
CA GLN A 163 3.41 4.05 24.55
C GLN A 163 3.86 5.06 23.48
N ASP A 164 5.13 5.39 23.42
CA ASP A 164 5.70 6.32 22.45
C ASP A 164 5.95 5.68 21.07
N PHE A 165 5.95 4.34 21.01
CA PHE A 165 6.24 3.57 19.79
C PHE A 165 7.61 3.87 19.18
N GLU A 166 8.60 4.29 19.99
CA GLU A 166 9.96 4.52 19.50
C GLU A 166 10.66 3.21 19.10
N LYS A 167 10.37 2.13 19.81
CA LYS A 167 10.87 0.79 19.49
C LYS A 167 9.72 -0.16 19.22
N LEU A 168 9.66 -0.69 18.00
CA LEU A 168 8.57 -1.54 17.56
C LEU A 168 8.93 -3.02 17.64
N ASP A 169 8.04 -3.82 18.24
CA ASP A 169 8.05 -5.27 18.19
C ASP A 169 7.38 -5.79 16.91
N LEU A 170 6.37 -5.04 16.41
CA LEU A 170 5.74 -5.24 15.12
C LEU A 170 5.60 -3.88 14.42
N ASP A 171 6.00 -3.83 13.16
CA ASP A 171 5.74 -2.74 12.22
C ASP A 171 5.27 -3.39 10.91
N SER A 172 3.98 -3.63 10.80
CA SER A 172 3.39 -4.35 9.68
C SER A 172 2.61 -3.40 8.79
N TRP A 173 2.93 -3.41 7.50
CA TRP A 173 2.21 -2.68 6.49
C TRP A 173 1.72 -3.64 5.41
N LYS A 174 0.41 -3.73 5.26
CA LYS A 174 -0.27 -4.52 4.24
C LYS A 174 -1.02 -3.63 3.27
N GLN A 175 -1.06 -4.01 2.01
CA GLN A 175 -1.81 -3.35 0.95
C GLN A 175 -2.88 -4.29 0.42
N PHE A 176 -3.99 -3.77 -0.11
CA PHE A 176 -5.13 -4.55 -0.62
C PHE A 176 -4.78 -5.45 -1.81
N GLU A 177 -3.63 -5.25 -2.42
CA GLU A 177 -3.16 -6.02 -3.55
C GLU A 177 -1.69 -6.43 -3.38
N ASN A 178 -1.41 -7.65 -3.83
CA ASN A 178 -0.07 -8.21 -3.98
C ASN A 178 -0.13 -9.21 -5.13
N TRP A 179 0.03 -8.71 -6.34
CA TRP A 179 -0.05 -9.51 -7.54
C TRP A 179 1.22 -10.32 -7.73
N TYR A 180 1.06 -11.63 -7.71
CA TYR A 180 2.05 -12.60 -8.10
C TYR A 180 1.54 -13.30 -9.37
N TYR A 181 2.22 -13.07 -10.47
CA TYR A 181 1.89 -13.66 -11.77
C TYR A 181 0.48 -13.25 -12.26
N LYS A 182 -0.56 -14.03 -11.93
CA LYS A 182 -1.95 -13.80 -12.34
C LYS A 182 -2.91 -13.64 -11.15
N GLU A 183 -2.39 -13.81 -9.96
CA GLU A 183 -3.17 -13.88 -8.74
C GLU A 183 -2.86 -12.70 -7.81
N ASN A 184 -3.90 -12.06 -7.32
CA ASN A 184 -3.79 -11.15 -6.19
C ASN A 184 -3.86 -11.95 -4.89
N ARG A 185 -2.76 -12.11 -4.19
CA ARG A 185 -2.65 -12.87 -2.95
C ARG A 185 -3.25 -12.17 -1.73
N GLN A 186 -3.63 -10.91 -1.85
CA GLN A 186 -4.29 -10.13 -0.81
C GLN A 186 -5.81 -10.03 -0.99
N LYS A 187 -6.39 -10.63 -2.02
CA LYS A 187 -7.82 -10.47 -2.35
C LYS A 187 -8.81 -10.93 -1.28
N GLU A 188 -8.37 -11.85 -0.40
CA GLU A 188 -9.21 -12.39 0.68
C GLU A 188 -8.94 -11.70 2.03
N ASP A 189 -7.98 -10.78 2.10
CA ASP A 189 -7.63 -10.02 3.30
C ASP A 189 -8.38 -8.69 3.29
N ASP A 190 -9.24 -8.46 4.27
CA ASP A 190 -9.98 -7.21 4.44
C ASP A 190 -9.17 -6.12 5.14
N LEU A 191 -7.93 -6.43 5.55
CA LEU A 191 -6.97 -5.55 6.21
C LEU A 191 -7.41 -5.08 7.61
N THR A 192 -8.43 -5.70 8.20
CA THR A 192 -8.96 -5.31 9.50
C THR A 192 -8.37 -6.10 10.66
N ASP A 193 -7.48 -7.04 10.38
CA ASP A 193 -6.74 -7.77 11.38
C ASP A 193 -5.25 -7.95 11.07
N GLU A 194 -4.47 -8.23 12.11
CA GLU A 194 -3.03 -8.49 11.99
C GLU A 194 -2.56 -9.44 13.09
N LYS A 195 -1.77 -10.43 12.73
CA LYS A 195 -1.20 -11.37 13.68
C LYS A 195 0.16 -10.90 14.19
N THR A 196 0.32 -10.84 15.52
CA THR A 196 1.60 -10.49 16.11
C THR A 196 2.68 -11.55 15.86
N LYS A 197 3.94 -11.14 15.96
CA LYS A 197 5.05 -12.08 16.20
C LYS A 197 4.90 -12.70 17.59
N ARG A 198 5.74 -13.68 17.92
CA ARG A 198 5.77 -14.28 19.25
C ARG A 198 6.05 -13.21 20.31
N LEU A 199 5.15 -13.11 21.28
CA LEU A 199 5.21 -12.16 22.37
C LEU A 199 5.92 -12.72 23.58
N GLN A 200 6.48 -11.87 24.43
CA GLN A 200 7.12 -12.24 25.69
C GLN A 200 6.06 -12.36 26.79
N PRO A 201 6.10 -13.41 27.63
CA PRO A 201 5.17 -13.56 28.75
C PRO A 201 5.38 -12.45 29.80
N ASN A 202 4.32 -12.15 30.53
CA ASN A 202 4.32 -11.13 31.60
C ASN A 202 4.83 -9.75 31.17
N THR A 203 4.54 -9.37 29.92
CA THR A 203 4.97 -8.11 29.32
C THR A 203 3.73 -7.37 28.84
N THR A 204 3.66 -6.08 29.13
CA THR A 204 2.60 -5.21 28.57
C THR A 204 3.00 -4.75 27.20
N TYR A 205 2.09 -4.90 26.25
CA TYR A 205 2.22 -4.39 24.89
C TYR A 205 1.18 -3.32 24.60
N TYR A 206 1.58 -2.33 23.84
CA TYR A 206 0.72 -1.28 23.28
C TYR A 206 0.61 -1.49 21.79
N TRP A 207 -0.56 -1.24 21.22
CA TRP A 207 -0.77 -1.34 19.81
C TRP A 207 -1.68 -0.25 19.27
N ARG A 208 -1.50 0.03 17.97
CA ARG A 208 -2.30 0.96 17.21
C ARG A 208 -2.32 0.58 15.75
N VAL A 209 -3.31 1.10 15.02
CA VAL A 209 -3.48 0.88 13.58
C VAL A 209 -3.95 2.16 12.91
N ARG A 210 -3.61 2.32 11.64
CA ARG A 210 -4.17 3.36 10.76
C ARG A 210 -4.50 2.75 9.42
N TYR A 211 -5.50 3.32 8.73
CA TYR A 211 -5.97 2.87 7.43
C TYR A 211 -5.66 3.88 6.33
N ARG A 212 -5.45 3.40 5.13
CA ARG A 212 -5.14 4.21 3.96
C ARG A 212 -6.18 3.98 2.87
N ASP A 213 -6.64 5.06 2.22
CA ASP A 213 -7.47 4.98 1.02
C ASP A 213 -6.62 4.81 -0.26
N GLN A 214 -7.28 4.58 -1.38
CA GLN A 214 -6.64 4.47 -2.70
C GLN A 214 -5.98 5.77 -3.18
N ASN A 215 -6.31 6.92 -2.58
CA ASN A 215 -5.72 8.22 -2.90
C ASN A 215 -4.47 8.53 -2.08
N LEU A 216 -3.95 7.51 -1.40
CA LEU A 216 -2.76 7.60 -0.57
C LEU A 216 -2.94 8.48 0.68
N ASN A 217 -4.17 8.67 1.17
CA ASN A 217 -4.44 9.39 2.40
C ASN A 217 -4.47 8.42 3.57
N TRP A 218 -3.61 8.61 4.55
CA TRP A 218 -3.70 7.92 5.83
C TRP A 218 -4.74 8.57 6.75
N SER A 219 -5.48 7.75 7.47
CA SER A 219 -6.22 8.18 8.66
C SER A 219 -5.26 8.66 9.75
N ASP A 220 -5.78 9.24 10.82
CA ASP A 220 -5.07 9.26 12.09
C ASP A 220 -4.91 7.83 12.62
N TRP A 221 -3.98 7.65 13.56
CA TRP A 221 -3.89 6.40 14.30
C TRP A 221 -5.15 6.16 15.12
N SER A 222 -5.52 4.91 15.32
CA SER A 222 -6.50 4.52 16.34
C SER A 222 -6.10 5.02 17.73
N GLU A 223 -7.01 4.97 18.67
CA GLU A 223 -6.62 5.02 20.08
C GLU A 223 -5.62 3.89 20.35
N THR A 224 -4.67 4.18 21.26
CA THR A 224 -3.71 3.17 21.71
C THR A 224 -4.39 2.21 22.68
N ALA A 225 -4.41 0.93 22.37
CA ALA A 225 -4.82 -0.11 23.30
C ALA A 225 -3.60 -0.82 23.90
N SER A 226 -3.82 -1.57 24.98
CA SER A 226 -2.76 -2.33 25.67
C SER A 226 -3.29 -3.69 26.13
N PHE A 227 -2.44 -4.69 26.17
CA PHE A 227 -2.74 -6.03 26.67
C PHE A 227 -1.54 -6.65 27.34
#